data_9da027e2760fdb3f7972d0a7feaa3e96
#
_entry.id   9da027e2760fdb3f7972d0a7feaa3e96
#
_cell.length_a   1.000
_cell.length_b   1.000
_cell.length_c   1.000
_cell.angle_alpha   90.00
_cell.angle_beta   90.00
_cell.angle_gamma   90.00
#
_symmetry.space_group_name_H-M   'P 1'
#
loop_
_entity.id
_entity.type
_entity.pdbx_description
1 polymer ?
#
loop_
_entity_poly.entity_id
_entity_poly.type
_entity_poly.pdbx_seq_one_letter_code
_entity_poly.pdbx_strand_id
1 'polypeptide(L)'
;MQMEARQYREMTLTPITEGLTQTKLIDCEKYVEGYAAKYEPYVLWEEDDGPIYEQFLREAFDGTDMSDIIFQLNHSGRVYARTGNGSLVVQLDDTGILTGADLGRTASAESIYDDINAGMLTKMSWGFYTGSYGKDYYYDAKTRTIVHRHVPRIFDVSVVALPANEDTSINARSFCDDVAEKMREERKKYLDSLKSKTITKIKITEVEK
;
A
#
# COMPACT_ATOMS: atom_id res chain seq x y z
N MET A 1 -21.77 -9.09 -9.40
CA MET A 1 -20.69 -8.08 -9.50
C MET A 1 -20.26 -7.83 -8.06
N GLN A 2 -19.17 -8.45 -7.62
CA GLN A 2 -18.61 -8.15 -6.30
C GLN A 2 -18.14 -6.69 -6.35
N MET A 3 -18.62 -5.87 -5.42
CA MET A 3 -18.13 -4.49 -5.30
C MET A 3 -16.67 -4.56 -4.85
N GLU A 4 -15.79 -3.98 -5.65
CA GLU A 4 -14.39 -3.79 -5.28
C GLU A 4 -14.34 -2.92 -4.01
N ALA A 5 -13.72 -3.43 -2.96
CA ALA A 5 -13.64 -2.71 -1.69
C ALA A 5 -12.54 -1.64 -1.79
N ARG A 6 -12.81 -0.44 -1.28
CA ARG A 6 -11.82 0.63 -1.13
C ARG A 6 -10.86 0.27 0.00
N GLN A 7 -9.58 0.44 -0.24
CA GLN A 7 -8.53 0.21 0.74
C GLN A 7 -7.59 1.42 0.79
N TYR A 8 -6.97 1.63 1.95
CA TYR A 8 -5.99 2.68 2.18
C TYR A 8 -4.74 2.08 2.82
N ARG A 9 -3.57 2.52 2.38
CA ARG A 9 -2.27 2.07 2.90
C ARG A 9 -1.34 3.25 3.08
N GLU A 10 -0.71 3.30 4.23
CA GLU A 10 0.17 4.39 4.62
C GLU A 10 1.64 4.04 4.41
N MET A 11 2.39 5.04 3.99
CA MET A 11 3.85 5.00 3.88
C MET A 11 4.43 6.23 4.57
N THR A 12 5.64 6.10 5.14
CA THR A 12 6.35 7.27 5.67
C THR A 12 6.83 8.12 4.51
N LEU A 13 6.37 9.39 4.46
CA LEU A 13 6.96 10.40 3.58
C LEU A 13 8.38 10.68 4.04
N THR A 14 9.30 10.73 3.10
CA THR A 14 10.55 11.44 3.33
C THR A 14 10.23 12.90 3.03
N PRO A 15 10.31 13.83 4.01
CA PRO A 15 10.09 15.26 3.74
C PRO A 15 11.04 15.71 2.65
N ILE A 16 10.52 16.41 1.65
CA ILE A 16 11.32 16.86 0.53
C ILE A 16 11.96 18.18 0.90
N THR A 17 13.04 18.12 1.65
CA THR A 17 14.03 19.19 1.72
C THR A 17 15.18 18.96 0.74
N GLU A 18 15.34 17.72 0.26
CA GLU A 18 16.29 17.34 -0.81
C GLU A 18 15.57 16.30 -1.68
N GLY A 19 15.32 16.62 -2.94
CA GLY A 19 14.49 15.85 -3.86
C GLY A 19 14.81 14.35 -3.88
N LEU A 20 13.80 13.49 -3.82
CA LEU A 20 13.95 12.04 -3.99
C LEU A 20 14.45 11.70 -5.40
N THR A 21 14.17 12.58 -6.35
CA THR A 21 14.58 12.46 -7.74
C THR A 21 15.50 13.62 -8.13
N GLN A 22 16.40 13.38 -9.07
CA GLN A 22 17.26 14.43 -9.63
C GLN A 22 16.47 15.47 -10.44
N THR A 23 15.23 15.14 -10.86
CA THR A 23 14.37 15.98 -11.67
C THR A 23 12.96 15.93 -11.13
N LYS A 24 12.37 17.09 -10.84
CA LYS A 24 10.96 17.20 -10.42
C LYS A 24 10.04 16.61 -11.49
N LEU A 25 8.98 15.92 -11.07
CA LEU A 25 7.93 15.43 -11.98
C LEU A 25 7.08 16.60 -12.52
N ILE A 26 7.00 17.70 -11.79
CA ILE A 26 6.30 18.93 -12.17
C ILE A 26 7.23 20.10 -11.87
N ASP A 27 7.48 20.94 -12.88
CA ASP A 27 8.24 22.18 -12.69
C ASP A 27 7.34 23.26 -12.08
N CYS A 28 7.41 23.40 -10.75
CA CYS A 28 6.66 24.39 -9.98
C CYS A 28 7.40 24.77 -8.70
N GLU A 29 7.00 25.92 -8.12
CA GLU A 29 7.62 26.48 -6.91
C GLU A 29 7.26 25.68 -5.67
N LYS A 30 5.95 25.41 -5.46
CA LYS A 30 5.44 24.68 -4.29
C LYS A 30 5.26 23.20 -4.62
N TYR A 31 6.37 22.55 -4.91
CA TYR A 31 6.44 21.15 -5.28
C TYR A 31 6.62 20.25 -4.07
N VAL A 32 5.87 19.15 -4.02
CA VAL A 32 6.08 18.04 -3.09
C VAL A 32 6.14 16.73 -3.86
N GLU A 33 6.96 15.80 -3.40
CA GLU A 33 7.00 14.44 -3.97
C GLU A 33 7.19 13.41 -2.87
N GLY A 34 6.81 12.16 -3.13
CA GLY A 34 6.97 11.05 -2.20
C GLY A 34 6.49 9.74 -2.82
N TYR A 35 6.89 8.63 -2.20
CA TYR A 35 6.37 7.33 -2.58
C TYR A 35 5.02 7.08 -1.88
N ALA A 36 3.96 6.92 -2.66
CA ALA A 36 2.65 6.52 -2.17
C ALA A 36 2.61 5.03 -1.80
N ALA A 37 3.40 4.18 -2.50
CA ALA A 37 3.62 2.77 -2.18
C ALA A 37 5.01 2.34 -2.63
N LYS A 38 5.54 1.28 -2.01
CA LYS A 38 6.76 0.58 -2.43
C LYS A 38 6.46 -0.88 -2.70
N TYR A 39 7.31 -1.55 -3.49
CA TYR A 39 7.13 -2.97 -3.83
C TYR A 39 7.65 -3.92 -2.74
N GLU A 40 8.45 -3.41 -1.80
CA GLU A 40 8.97 -4.20 -0.69
C GLU A 40 7.83 -4.60 0.27
N PRO A 41 7.86 -5.84 0.80
CA PRO A 41 6.91 -6.26 1.82
C PRO A 41 7.01 -5.39 3.07
N TYR A 42 5.88 -5.09 3.69
CA TYR A 42 5.81 -4.35 4.96
C TYR A 42 4.83 -5.03 5.92
N VAL A 43 4.98 -4.75 7.22
CA VAL A 43 4.05 -5.27 8.24
C VAL A 43 2.72 -4.55 8.10
N LEU A 44 1.66 -5.31 7.84
CA LEU A 44 0.30 -4.78 7.73
C LEU A 44 -0.39 -4.75 9.10
N TRP A 45 -0.24 -5.82 9.90
CA TRP A 45 -0.64 -5.86 11.31
C TRP A 45 0.09 -6.98 12.05
N GLU A 46 0.03 -6.94 13.38
CA GLU A 46 0.56 -7.97 14.28
C GLU A 46 -0.54 -8.95 14.71
N GLU A 47 -0.21 -10.23 14.74
CA GLU A 47 -1.01 -11.30 15.34
C GLU A 47 -0.22 -11.99 16.46
N ASP A 48 -0.88 -12.79 17.30
CA ASP A 48 -0.27 -13.51 18.41
C ASP A 48 0.88 -14.45 17.98
N ASP A 49 0.79 -14.99 16.76
CA ASP A 49 1.79 -15.89 16.16
C ASP A 49 2.76 -15.20 15.20
N GLY A 50 2.80 -13.86 15.24
CA GLY A 50 3.71 -13.00 14.50
C GLY A 50 3.04 -12.13 13.42
N PRO A 51 3.82 -11.28 12.75
CA PRO A 51 3.30 -10.29 11.81
C PRO A 51 2.67 -10.91 10.56
N ILE A 52 1.66 -10.23 10.05
CA ILE A 52 1.12 -10.41 8.71
C ILE A 52 1.70 -9.30 7.84
N TYR A 53 2.27 -9.69 6.72
CA TYR A 53 2.86 -8.77 5.74
C TYR A 53 1.90 -8.51 4.58
N GLU A 54 2.10 -7.39 3.92
CA GLU A 54 1.49 -7.08 2.63
C GLU A 54 2.58 -6.71 1.63
N GLN A 55 2.40 -7.14 0.38
CA GLN A 55 3.29 -6.85 -0.72
C GLN A 55 2.49 -6.57 -1.99
N PHE A 56 2.87 -5.52 -2.70
CA PHE A 56 2.41 -5.25 -4.05
C PHE A 56 3.52 -5.60 -5.02
N LEU A 57 3.29 -6.59 -5.89
CA LEU A 57 4.25 -6.88 -6.94
C LEU A 57 4.28 -5.72 -7.94
N ARG A 58 5.44 -5.47 -8.58
CA ARG A 58 5.54 -4.40 -9.57
C ARG A 58 4.51 -4.55 -10.69
N GLU A 59 4.35 -5.75 -11.20
CA GLU A 59 3.37 -6.12 -12.22
C GLU A 59 1.91 -5.99 -11.77
N ALA A 60 1.66 -5.85 -10.47
CA ALA A 60 0.31 -5.64 -9.96
C ALA A 60 -0.33 -4.35 -10.47
N PHE A 61 0.50 -3.42 -10.95
CA PHE A 61 0.07 -2.13 -11.46
C PHE A 61 -0.06 -2.10 -12.99
N ASP A 62 0.23 -3.20 -13.68
CA ASP A 62 0.04 -3.30 -15.13
C ASP A 62 -1.45 -3.23 -15.47
N GLY A 63 -1.81 -2.18 -16.22
CA GLY A 63 -3.21 -1.93 -16.58
C GLY A 63 -4.10 -1.33 -15.48
N THR A 64 -3.51 -0.91 -14.36
CA THR A 64 -4.24 -0.18 -13.30
C THR A 64 -4.84 1.11 -13.83
N ASP A 65 -6.12 1.36 -13.53
CA ASP A 65 -6.74 2.65 -13.81
C ASP A 65 -6.18 3.74 -12.88
N MET A 66 -5.41 4.64 -13.48
CA MET A 66 -4.82 5.83 -12.84
C MET A 66 -5.31 7.12 -13.50
N SER A 67 -6.42 7.07 -14.23
CA SER A 67 -6.89 8.18 -15.07
C SER A 67 -7.27 9.43 -14.29
N ASP A 68 -7.72 9.27 -13.06
CA ASP A 68 -8.15 10.38 -12.21
C ASP A 68 -7.82 10.08 -10.73
N ILE A 69 -6.65 10.51 -10.31
CA ILE A 69 -6.17 10.42 -8.92
C ILE A 69 -6.22 11.81 -8.31
N ILE A 70 -6.67 11.89 -7.05
CA ILE A 70 -6.75 13.13 -6.28
C ILE A 70 -5.73 13.15 -5.15
N PHE A 71 -5.28 14.34 -4.75
CA PHE A 71 -4.43 14.54 -3.57
C PHE A 71 -5.24 15.24 -2.47
N GLN A 72 -5.31 14.61 -1.32
CA GLN A 72 -6.12 15.09 -0.18
C GLN A 72 -5.32 15.11 1.14
N LEU A 73 -5.95 15.60 2.20
CA LEU A 73 -5.53 15.41 3.59
C LEU A 73 -6.42 14.37 4.25
N ASN A 74 -5.81 13.31 4.83
CA ASN A 74 -6.52 12.24 5.55
C ASN A 74 -7.67 11.60 4.74
N HIS A 75 -7.48 11.41 3.43
CA HIS A 75 -8.45 10.78 2.51
C HIS A 75 -9.84 11.41 2.51
N SER A 76 -9.95 12.69 2.85
CA SER A 76 -11.26 13.34 3.01
C SER A 76 -11.24 14.82 2.67
N GLY A 77 -12.43 15.37 2.43
CA GLY A 77 -12.67 16.80 2.30
C GLY A 77 -12.18 17.36 0.96
N ARG A 78 -11.29 18.35 1.02
CA ARG A 78 -10.87 19.14 -0.13
C ARG A 78 -9.80 18.42 -0.96
N VAL A 79 -9.90 18.55 -2.27
CA VAL A 79 -8.86 18.15 -3.23
C VAL A 79 -7.85 19.27 -3.39
N TYR A 80 -6.57 19.01 -3.18
CA TYR A 80 -5.47 19.98 -3.25
C TYR A 80 -4.70 19.90 -4.57
N ALA A 81 -4.61 18.70 -5.16
CA ALA A 81 -4.05 18.48 -6.49
C ALA A 81 -4.77 17.30 -7.17
N ARG A 82 -4.64 17.20 -8.50
CA ARG A 82 -5.36 16.19 -9.29
C ARG A 82 -4.63 15.87 -10.60
N THR A 83 -4.62 14.60 -11.00
CA THR A 83 -4.03 14.20 -12.28
C THR A 83 -4.76 14.85 -13.47
N GLY A 84 -6.09 14.93 -13.43
CA GLY A 84 -6.91 15.46 -14.51
C GLY A 84 -6.65 16.92 -14.89
N ASN A 85 -6.01 17.72 -14.01
CA ASN A 85 -5.62 19.10 -14.31
C ASN A 85 -4.10 19.32 -14.35
N GLY A 86 -3.31 18.23 -14.26
CA GLY A 86 -1.86 18.26 -14.30
C GLY A 86 -1.19 18.86 -13.05
N SER A 87 -1.93 19.03 -11.93
CA SER A 87 -1.33 19.42 -10.65
C SER A 87 -0.80 18.24 -9.83
N LEU A 88 -1.12 17.01 -10.24
CA LEU A 88 -0.62 15.77 -9.67
C LEU A 88 -0.08 14.89 -10.78
N VAL A 89 1.09 14.31 -10.57
CA VAL A 89 1.68 13.27 -11.42
C VAL A 89 1.94 12.05 -10.56
N VAL A 90 1.54 10.89 -11.04
CA VAL A 90 1.79 9.59 -10.41
C VAL A 90 2.53 8.72 -11.42
N GLN A 91 3.69 8.21 -11.04
CA GLN A 91 4.58 7.44 -11.91
C GLN A 91 5.03 6.17 -11.20
N LEU A 92 5.08 5.07 -11.94
CA LEU A 92 5.70 3.83 -11.48
C LEU A 92 7.19 3.86 -11.82
N ASP A 93 8.05 3.61 -10.84
CA ASP A 93 9.49 3.43 -11.04
C ASP A 93 9.97 2.08 -10.49
N ASP A 94 11.29 1.91 -10.30
CA ASP A 94 11.85 0.66 -9.77
C ASP A 94 11.64 0.48 -8.26
N THR A 95 11.24 1.54 -7.55
CA THR A 95 11.02 1.54 -6.10
C THR A 95 9.55 1.35 -5.75
N GLY A 96 8.65 1.98 -6.52
CA GLY A 96 7.21 1.98 -6.21
C GLY A 96 6.40 2.99 -7.00
N ILE A 97 5.40 3.55 -6.35
CA ILE A 97 4.50 4.58 -6.88
C ILE A 97 5.03 5.94 -6.44
N LEU A 98 5.82 6.58 -7.29
CA LEU A 98 6.31 7.94 -7.08
C LEU A 98 5.20 8.94 -7.41
N THR A 99 4.99 9.90 -6.53
CA THR A 99 3.95 10.94 -6.66
C THR A 99 4.58 12.31 -6.54
N GLY A 100 4.26 13.20 -7.46
CA GLY A 100 4.66 14.61 -7.42
C GLY A 100 3.44 15.53 -7.51
N ALA A 101 3.34 16.55 -6.66
CA ALA A 101 2.22 17.48 -6.63
C ALA A 101 2.67 18.94 -6.64
N ASP A 102 1.95 19.75 -7.43
CA ASP A 102 1.99 21.21 -7.43
C ASP A 102 0.92 21.73 -6.47
N LEU A 103 1.35 22.15 -5.29
CA LEU A 103 0.49 22.71 -4.24
C LEU A 103 0.42 24.26 -4.28
N GLY A 104 0.93 24.90 -5.34
CA GLY A 104 0.89 26.34 -5.51
C GLY A 104 -0.38 26.89 -6.19
N ARG A 105 -1.32 26.05 -6.62
CA ARG A 105 -2.45 26.47 -7.45
C ARG A 105 -3.63 27.11 -6.71
N THR A 106 -3.71 26.91 -5.38
CA THR A 106 -4.77 27.49 -4.55
C THR A 106 -4.25 27.79 -3.16
N ALA A 107 -4.76 28.83 -2.50
CA ALA A 107 -4.36 29.18 -1.13
C ALA A 107 -4.52 28.02 -0.13
N SER A 108 -5.52 27.15 -0.32
CA SER A 108 -5.68 25.98 0.53
C SER A 108 -4.65 24.88 0.26
N ALA A 109 -4.19 24.71 -0.98
CA ALA A 109 -3.10 23.78 -1.30
C ALA A 109 -1.76 24.33 -0.78
N GLU A 110 -1.53 25.63 -0.86
CA GLU A 110 -0.37 26.28 -0.28
C GLU A 110 -0.27 26.07 1.23
N SER A 111 -1.39 26.11 1.95
CA SER A 111 -1.40 25.81 3.39
C SER A 111 -0.92 24.36 3.68
N ILE A 112 -1.30 23.40 2.87
CA ILE A 112 -0.81 22.02 3.00
C ILE A 112 0.68 21.91 2.67
N TYR A 113 1.16 22.64 1.65
CA TYR A 113 2.58 22.74 1.36
C TYR A 113 3.38 23.29 2.55
N ASP A 114 2.88 24.35 3.19
CA ASP A 114 3.52 24.98 4.35
C ASP A 114 3.58 23.99 5.54
N ASP A 115 2.49 23.24 5.79
CA ASP A 115 2.44 22.21 6.84
C ASP A 115 3.43 21.05 6.56
N ILE A 116 3.55 20.62 5.31
CA ILE A 116 4.53 19.59 4.90
C ILE A 116 5.95 20.13 5.09
N ASN A 117 6.23 21.34 4.60
CA ASN A 117 7.55 21.95 4.69
C ASN A 117 7.98 22.27 6.14
N ALA A 118 7.02 22.55 7.00
CA ALA A 118 7.23 22.73 8.45
C ALA A 118 7.39 21.39 9.21
N GLY A 119 7.25 20.24 8.52
CA GLY A 119 7.34 18.91 9.15
C GLY A 119 6.13 18.53 10.01
N MET A 120 5.01 19.24 9.86
CA MET A 120 3.75 18.90 10.56
C MET A 120 3.06 17.69 9.92
N LEU A 121 3.24 17.52 8.61
CA LEU A 121 2.70 16.41 7.82
C LEU A 121 3.86 15.67 7.17
N THR A 122 4.12 14.42 7.59
CA THR A 122 5.33 13.68 7.22
C THR A 122 5.05 12.32 6.58
N LYS A 123 3.77 11.96 6.38
CA LYS A 123 3.39 10.64 5.87
C LYS A 123 2.43 10.75 4.70
N MET A 124 2.54 9.79 3.81
CA MET A 124 1.59 9.58 2.71
C MET A 124 0.79 8.32 2.94
N SER A 125 -0.38 8.32 2.36
CA SER A 125 -1.25 7.17 2.23
C SER A 125 -1.81 7.15 0.82
N TRP A 126 -2.21 5.98 0.32
CA TRP A 126 -2.84 5.86 -0.98
C TRP A 126 -4.10 5.01 -0.89
N GLY A 127 -5.07 5.36 -1.72
CA GLY A 127 -6.36 4.70 -1.82
C GLY A 127 -6.48 3.93 -3.13
N PHE A 128 -6.89 2.66 -3.03
CA PHE A 128 -7.06 1.78 -4.18
C PHE A 128 -8.27 0.87 -4.02
N TYR A 129 -8.68 0.26 -5.11
CA TYR A 129 -9.66 -0.80 -5.09
C TYR A 129 -8.98 -2.17 -5.10
N THR A 130 -9.41 -3.06 -4.22
CA THR A 130 -8.97 -4.46 -4.26
C THR A 130 -9.74 -5.22 -5.33
N GLY A 131 -9.06 -6.15 -5.98
CA GLY A 131 -9.69 -7.14 -6.84
C GLY A 131 -10.23 -8.34 -6.07
N SER A 132 -10.25 -9.50 -6.69
CA SER A 132 -10.79 -10.76 -6.15
C SER A 132 -9.69 -11.62 -5.55
N TYR A 133 -9.97 -12.21 -4.37
CA TYR A 133 -9.09 -13.20 -3.74
C TYR A 133 -8.84 -14.41 -4.67
N GLY A 134 -7.61 -14.88 -4.69
CA GLY A 134 -7.15 -15.99 -5.54
C GLY A 134 -6.82 -15.58 -6.97
N LYS A 135 -7.42 -14.49 -7.49
CA LYS A 135 -7.13 -13.94 -8.80
C LYS A 135 -6.18 -12.74 -8.71
N ASP A 136 -6.61 -11.68 -8.04
CA ASP A 136 -5.91 -10.40 -8.03
C ASP A 136 -4.96 -10.28 -6.82
N TYR A 137 -5.27 -10.98 -5.74
CA TYR A 137 -4.39 -11.13 -4.56
C TYR A 137 -4.60 -12.49 -3.90
N TYR A 138 -3.61 -12.92 -3.10
CA TYR A 138 -3.63 -14.18 -2.36
C TYR A 138 -2.80 -14.08 -1.08
N TYR A 139 -3.00 -15.04 -0.17
CA TYR A 139 -2.17 -15.18 1.02
C TYR A 139 -1.12 -16.27 0.83
N ASP A 140 0.16 -15.91 1.01
CA ASP A 140 1.25 -16.87 1.09
C ASP A 140 1.43 -17.31 2.55
N ALA A 141 0.94 -18.50 2.87
CA ALA A 141 1.01 -19.07 4.20
C ALA A 141 2.44 -19.35 4.69
N LYS A 142 3.42 -19.46 3.79
CA LYS A 142 4.82 -19.68 4.15
C LYS A 142 5.46 -18.41 4.70
N THR A 143 5.27 -17.30 4.03
CA THR A 143 5.83 -15.99 4.37
C THR A 143 4.89 -15.14 5.20
N ARG A 144 3.63 -15.57 5.41
CA ARG A 144 2.55 -14.82 6.07
C ARG A 144 2.28 -13.49 5.37
N THR A 145 2.29 -13.50 4.04
CA THR A 145 2.20 -12.29 3.21
C THR A 145 0.93 -12.31 2.37
N ILE A 146 0.17 -11.22 2.40
CA ILE A 146 -0.86 -10.93 1.41
C ILE A 146 -0.15 -10.33 0.20
N VAL A 147 -0.19 -11.05 -0.93
CA VAL A 147 0.51 -10.66 -2.15
C VAL A 147 -0.51 -10.18 -3.19
N HIS A 148 -0.41 -8.90 -3.57
CA HIS A 148 -1.22 -8.32 -4.65
C HIS A 148 -0.52 -8.53 -5.99
N ARG A 149 -1.27 -9.10 -6.96
CA ARG A 149 -0.85 -9.35 -8.33
C ARG A 149 -1.54 -8.44 -9.33
N HIS A 150 -2.65 -7.81 -8.92
CA HIS A 150 -3.37 -6.84 -9.71
C HIS A 150 -4.11 -5.86 -8.82
N VAL A 151 -3.92 -4.57 -9.08
CA VAL A 151 -4.65 -3.44 -8.49
C VAL A 151 -5.53 -2.83 -9.56
N PRO A 152 -6.86 -3.00 -9.50
CA PRO A 152 -7.76 -2.51 -10.56
C PRO A 152 -7.70 -1.00 -10.77
N ARG A 153 -7.62 -0.24 -9.67
CA ARG A 153 -7.62 1.23 -9.73
C ARG A 153 -6.96 1.86 -8.51
N ILE A 154 -6.22 2.95 -8.74
CA ILE A 154 -5.80 3.94 -7.74
C ILE A 154 -6.68 5.17 -7.90
N PHE A 155 -7.25 5.69 -6.83
CA PHE A 155 -8.16 6.83 -6.88
C PHE A 155 -7.72 8.01 -6.01
N ASP A 156 -6.81 7.79 -5.05
CA ASP A 156 -6.42 8.80 -4.07
C ASP A 156 -4.96 8.60 -3.63
N VAL A 157 -4.28 9.71 -3.46
CA VAL A 157 -3.02 9.82 -2.73
C VAL A 157 -3.20 10.94 -1.73
N SER A 158 -2.92 10.69 -0.46
CA SER A 158 -3.15 11.68 0.59
C SER A 158 -1.91 11.88 1.44
N VAL A 159 -1.68 13.12 1.87
CA VAL A 159 -0.86 13.36 3.04
C VAL A 159 -1.69 13.09 4.29
N VAL A 160 -1.11 12.45 5.31
CA VAL A 160 -1.82 12.06 6.53
C VAL A 160 -1.15 12.61 7.78
N ALA A 161 -1.97 13.13 8.69
CA ALA A 161 -1.50 13.79 9.92
C ALA A 161 -1.02 12.79 10.97
N LEU A 162 -1.66 11.62 11.04
CA LEU A 162 -1.29 10.52 11.95
C LEU A 162 -1.02 9.26 11.12
N PRO A 163 -0.04 8.43 11.52
CA PRO A 163 0.06 7.09 10.96
C PRO A 163 -1.24 6.35 11.19
N ALA A 164 -1.50 5.34 10.34
CA ALA A 164 -2.66 4.48 10.45
C ALA A 164 -3.07 4.30 11.90
N ASN A 165 -4.12 4.99 12.27
CA ASN A 165 -4.79 4.78 13.54
C ASN A 165 -5.49 3.43 13.50
N GLU A 166 -6.03 3.03 14.65
CA GLU A 166 -6.88 1.83 14.78
C GLU A 166 -7.93 1.72 13.66
N ASP A 167 -8.37 2.85 13.07
CA ASP A 167 -9.31 2.87 11.94
C ASP A 167 -8.72 2.35 10.62
N THR A 168 -7.44 2.56 10.34
CA THR A 168 -6.80 1.96 9.15
C THR A 168 -6.50 0.49 9.40
N SER A 169 -6.15 0.14 10.63
CA SER A 169 -6.08 -1.25 11.06
C SER A 169 -7.45 -1.92 11.05
N ILE A 170 -8.54 -1.19 11.31
CA ILE A 170 -9.92 -1.66 11.19
C ILE A 170 -10.27 -1.90 9.72
N ASN A 171 -9.90 -1.00 8.80
CA ASN A 171 -10.12 -1.22 7.36
C ASN A 171 -9.27 -2.37 6.82
N ALA A 172 -8.03 -2.50 7.24
CA ALA A 172 -7.20 -3.64 6.91
C ALA A 172 -7.75 -4.93 7.54
N ARG A 173 -8.22 -4.88 8.79
CA ARG A 173 -8.89 -6.01 9.46
C ARG A 173 -10.20 -6.37 8.78
N SER A 174 -11.05 -5.41 8.45
CA SER A 174 -12.30 -5.63 7.71
C SER A 174 -12.05 -6.27 6.34
N PHE A 175 -11.03 -5.83 5.62
CA PHE A 175 -10.58 -6.48 4.40
C PHE A 175 -10.14 -7.93 4.66
N CYS A 176 -9.50 -8.18 5.79
CA CYS A 176 -9.01 -9.51 6.15
C CYS A 176 -10.06 -10.37 6.81
N ASP A 177 -11.08 -9.80 7.46
CA ASP A 177 -12.21 -10.58 7.98
C ASP A 177 -12.91 -11.34 6.86
N ASP A 178 -13.05 -10.74 5.67
CA ASP A 178 -13.61 -11.39 4.48
C ASP A 178 -12.74 -12.54 3.94
N VAL A 179 -11.44 -12.54 4.25
CA VAL A 179 -10.48 -13.56 3.80
C VAL A 179 -9.82 -14.32 4.96
N ALA A 180 -10.06 -13.91 6.20
CA ALA A 180 -9.43 -14.46 7.40
C ALA A 180 -9.62 -15.99 7.53
N GLU A 181 -10.81 -16.48 7.20
CA GLU A 181 -11.08 -17.92 7.23
C GLU A 181 -10.21 -18.66 6.21
N LYS A 182 -10.10 -18.12 5.00
CA LYS A 182 -9.24 -18.68 3.93
C LYS A 182 -7.77 -18.64 4.34
N MET A 183 -7.30 -17.54 4.91
CA MET A 183 -5.93 -17.40 5.41
C MET A 183 -5.63 -18.43 6.51
N ARG A 184 -6.56 -18.63 7.46
CA ARG A 184 -6.43 -19.65 8.53
C ARG A 184 -6.38 -21.06 7.96
N GLU A 185 -7.24 -21.37 6.99
CA GLU A 185 -7.23 -22.67 6.31
C GLU A 185 -5.92 -22.91 5.56
N GLU A 186 -5.44 -21.93 4.80
CA GLU A 186 -4.18 -22.05 4.06
C GLU A 186 -2.99 -22.18 5.00
N ARG A 187 -2.95 -21.41 6.08
CA ARG A 187 -1.93 -21.54 7.12
C ARG A 187 -1.95 -22.91 7.76
N LYS A 188 -3.13 -23.42 8.12
CA LYS A 188 -3.29 -24.77 8.67
C LYS A 188 -2.77 -25.84 7.71
N LYS A 189 -3.19 -25.80 6.45
CA LYS A 189 -2.71 -26.74 5.40
C LYS A 189 -1.18 -26.70 5.28
N TYR A 190 -0.59 -25.52 5.29
CA TYR A 190 0.87 -25.36 5.25
C TYR A 190 1.54 -26.01 6.45
N LEU A 191 1.09 -25.74 7.68
CA LEU A 191 1.64 -26.32 8.92
C LEU A 191 1.50 -27.84 8.95
N ASP A 192 0.37 -28.38 8.52
CA ASP A 192 0.13 -29.81 8.45
C ASP A 192 1.05 -30.48 7.41
N SER A 193 1.33 -29.81 6.30
CA SER A 193 2.31 -30.29 5.30
C SER A 193 3.73 -30.36 5.87
N LEU A 194 4.12 -29.39 6.69
CA LEU A 194 5.42 -29.39 7.36
C LEU A 194 5.53 -30.55 8.36
N LYS A 195 4.50 -30.77 9.20
CA LYS A 195 4.45 -31.89 10.16
C LYS A 195 4.60 -33.23 9.43
N SER A 196 3.85 -33.44 8.35
CA SER A 196 3.93 -34.66 7.55
C SER A 196 5.32 -34.89 6.98
N LYS A 197 5.97 -33.85 6.42
CA LYS A 197 7.33 -33.93 5.89
C LYS A 197 8.35 -34.28 6.99
N THR A 198 8.19 -33.72 8.19
CA THR A 198 9.06 -33.97 9.35
C THR A 198 8.91 -35.42 9.81
N ILE A 199 7.67 -35.91 9.97
CA ILE A 199 7.39 -37.30 10.36
C ILE A 199 7.99 -38.29 9.32
N THR A 200 7.84 -38.01 8.03
CA THR A 200 8.42 -38.85 6.96
C THR A 200 9.94 -38.91 7.05
N LYS A 201 10.60 -37.76 7.29
CA LYS A 201 12.06 -37.71 7.46
C LYS A 201 12.53 -38.53 8.67
N ILE A 202 11.85 -38.43 9.81
CA ILE A 202 12.17 -39.21 11.03
C ILE A 202 12.05 -40.71 10.73
N LYS A 203 10.95 -41.14 10.10
CA LYS A 203 10.75 -42.58 9.76
C LYS A 203 11.83 -43.12 8.82
N ILE A 204 12.26 -42.33 7.83
CA ILE A 204 13.35 -42.74 6.91
C ILE A 204 14.67 -42.91 7.70
N THR A 205 15.00 -41.96 8.57
CA THR A 205 16.23 -42.02 9.37
C THR A 205 16.24 -43.20 10.39
N GLU A 206 15.07 -43.67 10.83
CA GLU A 206 14.92 -44.81 11.70
C GLU A 206 15.06 -46.16 10.96
N VAL A 207 14.72 -46.21 9.67
CA VAL A 207 14.81 -47.40 8.83
C VAL A 207 16.23 -47.62 8.26
N GLU A 208 17.05 -46.57 8.19
CA GLU A 208 18.44 -46.61 7.71
C GLU A 208 19.47 -46.95 8.84
N LYS A 209 19.01 -47.24 10.03
CA LYS A 209 19.81 -47.68 11.18
C LYS A 209 19.56 -49.17 11.45
#